data_d0ded7489ce63770844a1a02e4237bca
#
_entry.id   d0ded7489ce63770844a1a02e4237bca
#
_cell.length_a   1.000
_cell.length_b   1.000
_cell.length_c   1.000
_cell.angle_alpha   90.00
_cell.angle_beta   90.00
_cell.angle_gamma   90.00
#
_symmetry.space_group_name_H-M   'P 1'
#
loop_
_entity.id
_entity.type
_entity.pdbx_description
1 polymer ?
#
loop_
_entity_poly.entity_id
_entity_poly.type
_entity_poly.pdbx_seq_one_letter_code
_entity_poly.pdbx_strand_id
1 'polypeptide(L)'
;DVLEPLFFKTLNEKRNGDIADGKLGENIKIPYLNGGLFDKDRIDELDIDFPYSYFKDLMDFFSQYNFTIDENDPDDSEVGIDPEMLGHIFENLLEDNKDKGAFYTPKEIVQYMCRQSVIQYLKTHEPSEQYAEAIEQLINDGVVSPILQNKNSAIRFTQLLKEVKVCDPAIGSGAFPMGILYVLYHAIHHLHSHAEPHGNFDSTQTKRDIIQNNIFGVDIEQGAVDIARLRFWLALVVDAEEPQPLPNLDYKITCGNSQICRYSLDMPIADVFEEYNRVGKENARKEKTTWSKFTLEDYKRLVVDYT
;
A
#
# COMPACT_ATOMS: atom_id res chain seq x y z
N ASP A 1 -3.36 20.50 21.00
CA ASP A 1 -3.13 19.70 22.23
C ASP A 1 -3.69 18.27 22.21
N VAL A 2 -4.59 17.93 21.25
CA VAL A 2 -5.19 16.59 21.10
C VAL A 2 -4.67 15.89 19.84
N LEU A 3 -4.55 16.61 18.73
CA LEU A 3 -4.17 16.03 17.43
C LEU A 3 -2.71 15.55 17.40
N GLU A 4 -1.77 16.29 17.93
CA GLU A 4 -0.37 15.85 18.01
C GLU A 4 -0.19 14.54 18.80
N PRO A 5 -0.74 14.38 20.02
CA PRO A 5 -0.71 13.09 20.70
C PRO A 5 -1.45 11.97 19.95
N LEU A 6 -2.50 12.30 19.20
CA LEU A 6 -3.21 11.34 18.38
C LEU A 6 -2.31 10.83 17.25
N PHE A 7 -1.77 11.72 16.43
CA PHE A 7 -1.00 11.34 15.25
C PHE A 7 0.39 10.80 15.62
N PHE A 8 1.19 11.57 16.38
CA PHE A 8 2.60 11.25 16.60
C PHE A 8 2.87 10.24 17.73
N LYS A 9 1.88 9.95 18.58
CA LYS A 9 2.01 8.93 19.63
C LYS A 9 1.01 7.80 19.47
N THR A 10 -0.29 8.14 19.45
CA THR A 10 -1.34 7.12 19.50
C THR A 10 -1.38 6.29 18.21
N LEU A 11 -1.23 6.89 17.06
CA LEU A 11 -1.23 6.18 15.77
C LEU A 11 0.16 5.70 15.36
N ASN A 12 1.23 6.33 15.86
CA ASN A 12 2.61 6.08 15.42
C ASN A 12 3.43 5.17 16.35
N GLU A 13 3.05 5.00 17.63
CA GLU A 13 3.82 4.20 18.59
C GLU A 13 3.08 2.94 19.01
N LYS A 14 3.78 1.79 19.01
CA LYS A 14 3.22 0.53 19.51
C LYS A 14 3.02 0.59 21.02
N ARG A 15 1.81 0.34 21.50
CA ARG A 15 1.42 0.43 22.90
C ARG A 15 0.84 -0.87 23.42
N ASN A 16 0.94 -1.10 24.73
CA ASN A 16 0.31 -2.25 25.35
C ASN A 16 -1.21 -2.06 25.44
N GLY A 17 -1.97 -2.96 24.77
CA GLY A 17 -3.43 -2.97 24.77
C GLY A 17 -4.08 -1.88 23.93
N ASP A 18 -3.33 -1.19 23.08
CA ASP A 18 -3.81 -0.14 22.16
C ASP A 18 -4.61 0.99 22.84
N ILE A 19 -4.36 1.23 24.12
CA ILE A 19 -5.01 2.30 24.88
C ILE A 19 -4.44 3.65 24.43
N ALA A 20 -5.28 4.55 23.99
CA ALA A 20 -4.92 5.90 23.60
C ALA A 20 -4.32 6.73 24.74
N ASP A 21 -3.56 7.78 24.41
CA ASP A 21 -3.09 8.76 25.38
C ASP A 21 -4.30 9.35 26.14
N GLY A 22 -4.18 9.52 27.45
CA GLY A 22 -5.26 10.00 28.32
C GLY A 22 -5.85 11.37 27.95
N LYS A 23 -5.19 12.13 27.09
CA LYS A 23 -5.74 13.37 26.49
C LYS A 23 -6.90 13.13 25.53
N LEU A 24 -7.01 11.92 24.98
CA LEU A 24 -8.09 11.51 24.06
C LEU A 24 -9.28 10.93 24.80
N GLY A 25 -9.16 10.63 26.09
CA GLY A 25 -10.17 10.03 26.94
C GLY A 25 -9.65 8.80 27.68
N GLU A 26 -10.35 8.41 28.76
CA GLU A 26 -9.95 7.25 29.53
C GLU A 26 -10.34 5.94 28.83
N ASN A 27 -9.40 5.02 28.69
CA ASN A 27 -9.60 3.66 28.14
C ASN A 27 -10.12 3.58 26.70
N ILE A 28 -9.89 4.60 25.89
CA ILE A 28 -10.21 4.52 24.44
C ILE A 28 -9.17 3.66 23.75
N LYS A 29 -9.61 2.60 23.08
CA LYS A 29 -8.74 1.78 22.24
C LYS A 29 -8.64 2.39 20.86
N ILE A 30 -7.43 2.77 20.48
CA ILE A 30 -7.09 3.21 19.12
C ILE A 30 -5.88 2.40 18.69
N PRO A 31 -5.98 1.60 17.61
CA PRO A 31 -4.88 0.75 17.19
C PRO A 31 -3.67 1.57 16.73
N TYR A 32 -2.50 0.99 16.88
CA TYR A 32 -1.28 1.46 16.26
C TYR A 32 -1.33 1.19 14.76
N LEU A 33 -1.09 2.18 13.93
CA LEU A 33 -1.25 2.04 12.48
C LEU A 33 0.03 1.65 11.76
N ASN A 34 1.20 1.99 12.28
CA ASN A 34 2.50 1.74 11.64
C ASN A 34 2.58 2.28 10.17
N GLY A 35 3.73 2.21 9.57
CA GLY A 35 3.91 2.48 8.13
C GLY A 35 4.44 3.86 7.80
N GLY A 36 4.98 4.60 8.79
CA GLY A 36 5.64 5.90 8.56
C GLY A 36 4.71 7.06 8.18
N LEU A 37 3.37 6.82 8.11
CA LEU A 37 2.38 7.85 7.75
C LEU A 37 2.30 8.99 8.76
N PHE A 38 2.66 8.73 10.02
CA PHE A 38 2.57 9.67 11.13
C PHE A 38 3.93 10.00 11.72
N ASP A 39 5.01 9.77 10.97
CA ASP A 39 6.34 10.22 11.35
C ASP A 39 6.40 11.75 11.27
N LYS A 40 7.05 12.37 12.25
CA LYS A 40 7.21 13.83 12.26
C LYS A 40 8.10 14.28 11.11
N ASP A 41 7.61 15.26 10.35
CA ASP A 41 8.41 15.99 9.38
C ASP A 41 8.92 17.31 9.99
N ARG A 42 9.82 17.99 9.30
CA ARG A 42 10.37 19.30 9.69
C ARG A 42 9.31 20.38 9.84
N ILE A 43 8.21 20.27 9.09
CA ILE A 43 7.07 21.18 9.19
C ILE A 43 6.35 21.02 10.52
N ASP A 44 6.28 19.81 11.06
CA ASP A 44 5.65 19.49 12.35
C ASP A 44 6.46 20.00 13.56
N GLU A 45 7.74 20.37 13.34
CA GLU A 45 8.60 20.98 14.35
C GLU A 45 8.41 22.51 14.45
N LEU A 46 7.65 23.10 13.53
CA LEU A 46 7.35 24.54 13.55
C LEU A 46 6.32 24.84 14.64
N ASP A 47 6.57 25.89 15.39
CA ASP A 47 5.63 26.38 16.43
C ASP A 47 4.48 27.13 15.75
N ILE A 48 3.50 26.37 15.25
CA ILE A 48 2.31 26.87 14.54
C ILE A 48 1.09 26.61 15.43
N ASP A 49 0.37 27.66 15.78
CA ASP A 49 -0.89 27.58 16.51
C ASP A 49 -2.06 27.95 15.60
N PHE A 50 -2.97 27.00 15.43
CA PHE A 50 -4.20 27.21 14.66
C PHE A 50 -5.36 27.56 15.59
N PRO A 51 -6.17 28.60 15.27
CA PRO A 51 -7.36 28.91 16.03
C PRO A 51 -8.32 27.71 16.12
N TYR A 52 -8.87 27.47 17.31
CA TYR A 52 -9.84 26.38 17.54
C TYR A 52 -11.01 26.40 16.53
N SER A 53 -11.44 27.59 16.08
CA SER A 53 -12.51 27.73 15.09
C SER A 53 -12.22 26.98 13.78
N TYR A 54 -10.97 26.95 13.33
CA TYR A 54 -10.58 26.26 12.09
C TYR A 54 -10.78 24.74 12.20
N PHE A 55 -10.40 24.17 13.34
CA PHE A 55 -10.63 22.74 13.59
C PHE A 55 -12.12 22.42 13.75
N LYS A 56 -12.87 23.29 14.41
CA LYS A 56 -14.30 23.14 14.55
C LYS A 56 -14.99 23.17 13.19
N ASP A 57 -14.70 24.16 12.37
CA ASP A 57 -15.31 24.32 11.05
C ASP A 57 -14.94 23.13 10.14
N LEU A 58 -13.70 22.61 10.23
CA LEU A 58 -13.26 21.42 9.51
C LEU A 58 -14.03 20.16 9.95
N MET A 59 -14.21 19.93 11.26
CA MET A 59 -14.94 18.77 11.79
C MET A 59 -16.44 18.88 11.49
N ASP A 60 -17.00 20.08 11.59
CA ASP A 60 -18.40 20.34 11.22
C ASP A 60 -18.63 20.10 9.70
N PHE A 61 -17.64 20.41 8.87
CA PHE A 61 -17.66 20.10 7.44
C PHE A 61 -17.60 18.59 7.21
N PHE A 62 -16.64 17.89 7.80
CA PHE A 62 -16.53 16.43 7.65
C PHE A 62 -17.75 15.67 8.14
N SER A 63 -18.44 16.16 9.19
CA SER A 63 -19.65 15.52 9.72
C SER A 63 -20.84 15.53 8.76
N GLN A 64 -20.78 16.31 7.67
CA GLN A 64 -21.83 16.38 6.64
C GLN A 64 -21.65 15.31 5.55
N TYR A 65 -20.55 14.57 5.56
CA TYR A 65 -20.23 13.58 4.55
C TYR A 65 -20.04 12.21 5.18
N ASN A 66 -20.57 11.19 4.52
CA ASN A 66 -20.19 9.80 4.81
C ASN A 66 -18.93 9.47 4.02
N PHE A 67 -17.91 9.00 4.70
CA PHE A 67 -16.72 8.45 4.04
C PHE A 67 -17.04 7.01 3.68
N THR A 68 -17.23 6.74 2.39
CA THR A 68 -17.22 5.37 1.87
C THR A 68 -15.78 4.94 1.70
N ILE A 69 -15.50 3.72 2.11
CA ILE A 69 -14.16 3.21 2.18
C ILE A 69 -13.93 2.13 1.09
N ASP A 70 -14.99 1.61 0.47
CA ASP A 70 -14.87 0.64 -0.62
C ASP A 70 -14.94 1.34 -2.00
N GLU A 71 -13.79 1.35 -2.68
CA GLU A 71 -13.66 1.90 -4.04
C GLU A 71 -14.50 1.13 -5.09
N ASN A 72 -15.10 0.00 -4.74
CA ASN A 72 -15.72 -0.93 -5.69
C ASN A 72 -17.13 -1.41 -5.33
N ASP A 73 -17.75 -0.92 -4.26
CA ASP A 73 -19.12 -1.30 -3.94
C ASP A 73 -20.11 -0.50 -4.82
N PRO A 74 -20.82 -1.15 -5.76
CA PRO A 74 -21.79 -0.48 -6.64
C PRO A 74 -23.04 -0.01 -5.90
N ASP A 75 -23.32 -0.50 -4.70
CA ASP A 75 -24.50 -0.15 -3.91
C ASP A 75 -24.26 1.05 -2.97
N ASP A 76 -23.00 1.45 -2.77
CA ASP A 76 -22.57 2.55 -1.88
C ASP A 76 -22.42 3.89 -2.63
N SER A 77 -23.33 4.17 -3.55
CA SER A 77 -23.31 5.35 -4.41
C SER A 77 -23.79 6.66 -3.76
N GLU A 78 -24.08 6.67 -2.45
CA GLU A 78 -24.50 7.86 -1.73
C GLU A 78 -23.31 8.64 -1.16
N VAL A 79 -22.92 9.71 -1.88
CA VAL A 79 -22.08 10.83 -1.40
C VAL A 79 -20.91 10.41 -0.49
N GLY A 80 -20.11 9.45 -0.96
CA GLY A 80 -18.90 9.04 -0.29
C GLY A 80 -17.68 9.75 -0.86
N ILE A 81 -16.68 10.01 -0.04
CA ILE A 81 -15.36 10.36 -0.53
C ILE A 81 -14.65 9.05 -0.83
N ASP A 82 -14.66 8.68 -2.11
CA ASP A 82 -13.92 7.56 -2.64
C ASP A 82 -12.40 7.79 -2.40
N PRO A 83 -11.64 6.84 -1.86
CA PRO A 83 -10.19 6.93 -1.76
C PRO A 83 -9.49 7.24 -3.09
N GLU A 84 -10.09 6.91 -4.23
CA GLU A 84 -9.63 7.34 -5.55
C GLU A 84 -9.66 8.87 -5.68
N MET A 85 -10.67 9.55 -5.12
CA MET A 85 -10.75 11.01 -5.11
C MET A 85 -9.59 11.65 -4.34
N LEU A 86 -9.05 11.00 -3.30
CA LEU A 86 -7.87 11.49 -2.60
C LEU A 86 -6.68 11.60 -3.55
N GLY A 87 -6.45 10.59 -4.40
CA GLY A 87 -5.43 10.63 -5.43
C GLY A 87 -5.67 11.77 -6.43
N HIS A 88 -6.89 11.91 -6.93
CA HIS A 88 -7.26 12.96 -7.89
C HIS A 88 -7.14 14.38 -7.30
N ILE A 89 -7.57 14.57 -6.04
CA ILE A 89 -7.43 15.84 -5.33
C ILE A 89 -5.95 16.18 -5.13
N PHE A 90 -5.16 15.22 -4.66
CA PHE A 90 -3.73 15.41 -4.44
C PHE A 90 -3.00 15.80 -5.73
N GLU A 91 -3.25 15.06 -6.81
CA GLU A 91 -2.65 15.35 -8.12
C GLU A 91 -3.05 16.74 -8.65
N ASN A 92 -4.26 17.22 -8.36
CA ASN A 92 -4.71 18.56 -8.76
C ASN A 92 -4.20 19.69 -7.84
N LEU A 93 -3.88 19.38 -6.58
CA LEU A 93 -3.34 20.37 -5.63
C LEU A 93 -1.84 20.63 -5.81
N LEU A 94 -1.12 19.80 -6.53
CA LEU A 94 0.28 20.04 -6.88
C LEU A 94 0.35 21.25 -7.84
N GLU A 95 0.86 22.38 -7.37
CA GLU A 95 0.93 23.64 -8.13
C GLU A 95 1.71 23.53 -9.45
N ASP A 96 2.60 22.53 -9.58
CA ASP A 96 3.48 22.29 -10.74
C ASP A 96 3.23 20.93 -11.42
N ASN A 97 1.98 20.51 -11.57
CA ASN A 97 1.61 19.20 -12.12
C ASN A 97 2.26 18.88 -13.48
N LYS A 98 2.39 19.89 -14.35
CA LYS A 98 2.98 19.69 -15.69
C LYS A 98 4.49 19.47 -15.63
N ASP A 99 5.17 20.10 -14.67
CA ASP A 99 6.62 19.98 -14.52
C ASP A 99 7.02 18.71 -13.77
N LYS A 100 6.13 18.21 -12.89
CA LYS A 100 6.32 16.96 -12.11
C LYS A 100 5.78 15.72 -12.79
N GLY A 101 5.01 15.86 -13.88
CA GLY A 101 4.48 14.72 -14.64
C GLY A 101 3.38 13.93 -13.92
N ALA A 102 2.74 14.52 -12.90
CA ALA A 102 1.65 13.90 -12.18
C ALA A 102 0.34 14.04 -12.98
N PHE A 103 -0.16 12.92 -13.50
CA PHE A 103 -1.40 12.85 -14.26
C PHE A 103 -2.31 11.78 -13.68
N TYR A 104 -3.57 12.17 -13.45
CA TYR A 104 -4.60 11.21 -13.06
C TYR A 104 -4.88 10.23 -14.19
N THR A 105 -4.91 8.95 -13.87
CA THR A 105 -5.28 7.89 -14.79
C THR A 105 -6.72 7.44 -14.51
N PRO A 106 -7.67 7.56 -15.46
CA PRO A 106 -9.07 7.16 -15.25
C PRO A 106 -9.22 5.70 -14.85
N LYS A 107 -10.16 5.43 -13.94
CA LYS A 107 -10.43 4.10 -13.34
C LYS A 107 -10.62 3.00 -14.39
N GLU A 108 -11.31 3.30 -15.47
CA GLU A 108 -11.57 2.35 -16.57
C GLU A 108 -10.28 1.89 -17.24
N ILE A 109 -9.32 2.81 -17.41
CA ILE A 109 -8.00 2.50 -18.00
C ILE A 109 -7.20 1.64 -17.02
N VAL A 110 -7.18 2.02 -15.75
CA VAL A 110 -6.50 1.26 -14.68
C VAL A 110 -7.05 -0.17 -14.61
N GLN A 111 -8.37 -0.32 -14.54
CA GLN A 111 -9.02 -1.64 -14.48
C GLN A 111 -8.71 -2.49 -15.69
N TYR A 112 -8.80 -1.92 -16.89
CA TYR A 112 -8.48 -2.62 -18.14
C TYR A 112 -7.03 -3.12 -18.12
N MET A 113 -6.07 -2.23 -17.84
CA MET A 113 -4.65 -2.58 -17.86
C MET A 113 -4.30 -3.63 -16.79
N CYS A 114 -4.83 -3.50 -15.58
CA CYS A 114 -4.61 -4.45 -14.50
C CYS A 114 -5.16 -5.84 -14.86
N ARG A 115 -6.41 -5.92 -15.36
CA ARG A 115 -7.01 -7.18 -15.80
C ARG A 115 -6.22 -7.84 -16.91
N GLN A 116 -5.88 -7.08 -17.96
CA GLN A 116 -5.10 -7.60 -19.08
C GLN A 116 -3.71 -8.10 -18.65
N SER A 117 -3.04 -7.38 -17.74
CA SER A 117 -1.75 -7.80 -17.23
C SER A 117 -1.83 -9.12 -16.47
N VAL A 118 -2.83 -9.29 -15.60
CA VAL A 118 -3.03 -10.55 -14.86
C VAL A 118 -3.44 -11.70 -15.79
N ILE A 119 -4.32 -11.44 -16.78
CA ILE A 119 -4.70 -12.44 -17.81
C ILE A 119 -3.45 -12.94 -18.53
N GLN A 120 -2.61 -12.03 -19.02
CA GLN A 120 -1.41 -12.40 -19.77
C GLN A 120 -0.39 -13.14 -18.87
N TYR A 121 -0.22 -12.72 -17.63
CA TYR A 121 0.61 -13.43 -16.67
C TYR A 121 0.14 -14.88 -16.48
N LEU A 122 -1.15 -15.08 -16.22
CA LEU A 122 -1.71 -16.43 -16.04
C LEU A 122 -1.59 -17.29 -17.30
N LYS A 123 -1.89 -16.74 -18.49
CA LYS A 123 -1.73 -17.45 -19.77
C LYS A 123 -0.26 -17.83 -20.06
N THR A 124 0.68 -17.02 -19.62
CA THR A 124 2.11 -17.29 -19.77
C THR A 124 2.56 -18.47 -18.89
N HIS A 125 2.04 -18.54 -17.66
CA HIS A 125 2.40 -19.59 -16.70
C HIS A 125 1.58 -20.89 -16.85
N GLU A 126 0.41 -20.78 -17.48
CA GLU A 126 -0.45 -21.92 -17.85
C GLU A 126 -0.85 -21.81 -19.35
N PRO A 127 0.09 -22.14 -20.25
CA PRO A 127 -0.07 -21.86 -21.69
C PRO A 127 -1.04 -22.81 -22.42
N SER A 128 -1.70 -23.72 -21.70
CA SER A 128 -2.67 -24.64 -22.32
C SER A 128 -3.91 -23.88 -22.79
N GLU A 129 -4.26 -24.04 -24.08
CA GLU A 129 -5.42 -23.38 -24.70
C GLU A 129 -6.74 -23.63 -23.95
N GLN A 130 -6.85 -24.79 -23.27
CA GLN A 130 -8.05 -25.13 -22.50
C GLN A 130 -8.35 -24.15 -21.35
N TYR A 131 -7.34 -23.43 -20.83
CA TYR A 131 -7.50 -22.45 -19.75
C TYR A 131 -7.69 -21.02 -20.28
N ALA A 132 -7.42 -20.75 -21.55
CA ALA A 132 -7.37 -19.38 -22.06
C ALA A 132 -8.68 -18.61 -21.85
N GLU A 133 -9.82 -19.22 -22.21
CA GLU A 133 -11.15 -18.62 -22.01
C GLU A 133 -11.52 -18.58 -20.52
N ALA A 134 -11.19 -19.64 -19.77
CA ALA A 134 -11.48 -19.74 -18.35
C ALA A 134 -10.76 -18.64 -17.51
N ILE A 135 -9.52 -18.30 -17.90
CA ILE A 135 -8.76 -17.20 -17.28
C ILE A 135 -9.44 -15.86 -17.57
N GLU A 136 -9.87 -15.62 -18.80
CA GLU A 136 -10.57 -14.37 -19.19
C GLU A 136 -11.88 -14.22 -18.43
N GLN A 137 -12.70 -15.28 -18.33
CA GLN A 137 -13.95 -15.27 -17.58
C GLN A 137 -13.73 -15.02 -16.09
N LEU A 138 -12.71 -15.65 -15.49
CA LEU A 138 -12.37 -15.44 -14.09
C LEU A 138 -12.00 -13.97 -13.80
N ILE A 139 -11.13 -13.40 -14.63
CA ILE A 139 -10.58 -12.06 -14.34
C ILE A 139 -11.53 -10.94 -14.77
N ASN A 140 -12.24 -11.08 -15.89
CA ASN A 140 -13.13 -10.03 -16.38
C ASN A 140 -14.52 -10.08 -15.74
N ASP A 141 -15.08 -11.28 -15.57
CA ASP A 141 -16.48 -11.48 -15.21
C ASP A 141 -16.65 -12.11 -13.81
N GLY A 142 -15.57 -12.51 -13.15
CA GLY A 142 -15.62 -13.21 -11.87
C GLY A 142 -16.20 -14.63 -11.96
N VAL A 143 -16.32 -15.19 -13.17
CA VAL A 143 -16.94 -16.49 -13.40
C VAL A 143 -15.90 -17.60 -13.34
N VAL A 144 -16.09 -18.53 -12.41
CA VAL A 144 -15.27 -19.74 -12.31
C VAL A 144 -15.84 -20.83 -13.22
N SER A 145 -15.22 -21.01 -14.37
CA SER A 145 -15.63 -22.02 -15.34
C SER A 145 -15.39 -23.46 -14.82
N PRO A 146 -16.09 -24.49 -15.34
CA PRO A 146 -16.00 -25.87 -14.84
C PRO A 146 -14.57 -26.43 -14.75
N ILE A 147 -13.68 -26.02 -15.64
CA ILE A 147 -12.28 -26.46 -15.62
C ILE A 147 -11.51 -25.89 -14.42
N LEU A 148 -11.85 -24.67 -13.97
CA LEU A 148 -11.25 -24.03 -12.79
C LEU A 148 -11.94 -24.42 -11.48
N GLN A 149 -13.15 -25.00 -11.52
CA GLN A 149 -13.83 -25.57 -10.34
C GLN A 149 -13.15 -26.85 -9.84
N ASN A 150 -12.32 -27.49 -10.67
CA ASN A 150 -11.51 -28.60 -10.23
C ASN A 150 -10.53 -28.13 -9.13
N LYS A 151 -10.51 -28.84 -8.00
CA LYS A 151 -9.70 -28.47 -6.82
C LYS A 151 -8.22 -28.24 -7.16
N ASN A 152 -7.61 -29.09 -7.97
CA ASN A 152 -6.19 -28.94 -8.31
C ASN A 152 -5.95 -27.70 -9.18
N SER A 153 -6.85 -27.43 -10.15
CA SER A 153 -6.80 -26.22 -10.96
C SER A 153 -6.99 -24.97 -10.09
N ALA A 154 -8.01 -24.96 -9.22
CA ALA A 154 -8.27 -23.85 -8.32
C ALA A 154 -7.06 -23.54 -7.41
N ILE A 155 -6.45 -24.56 -6.80
CA ILE A 155 -5.23 -24.41 -6.00
C ILE A 155 -4.09 -23.83 -6.85
N ARG A 156 -3.86 -24.39 -8.04
CA ARG A 156 -2.78 -23.96 -8.92
C ARG A 156 -2.92 -22.50 -9.33
N PHE A 157 -4.11 -22.07 -9.76
CA PHE A 157 -4.35 -20.67 -10.15
C PHE A 157 -4.29 -19.72 -8.95
N THR A 158 -4.80 -20.13 -7.79
CA THR A 158 -4.64 -19.35 -6.54
C THR A 158 -3.16 -19.16 -6.20
N GLN A 159 -2.33 -20.19 -6.36
CA GLN A 159 -0.90 -20.10 -6.12
C GLN A 159 -0.22 -19.11 -7.10
N LEU A 160 -0.52 -19.19 -8.38
CA LEU A 160 0.02 -18.24 -9.38
C LEU A 160 -0.34 -16.80 -9.03
N LEU A 161 -1.60 -16.54 -8.63
CA LEU A 161 -2.05 -15.22 -8.21
C LEU A 161 -1.32 -14.72 -6.94
N LYS A 162 -0.98 -15.61 -6.02
CA LYS A 162 -0.19 -15.29 -4.81
C LYS A 162 1.31 -15.07 -5.11
N GLU A 163 1.83 -15.66 -6.18
CA GLU A 163 3.25 -15.57 -6.54
C GLU A 163 3.59 -14.40 -7.47
N VAL A 164 2.62 -13.84 -8.19
CA VAL A 164 2.89 -12.73 -9.11
C VAL A 164 3.52 -11.54 -8.40
N LYS A 165 4.53 -10.93 -9.03
CA LYS A 165 5.17 -9.70 -8.55
C LYS A 165 4.89 -8.58 -9.53
N VAL A 166 4.33 -7.50 -9.02
CA VAL A 166 4.00 -6.32 -9.80
C VAL A 166 4.77 -5.13 -9.25
N CYS A 167 5.50 -4.45 -10.11
CA CYS A 167 6.24 -3.25 -9.74
C CYS A 167 5.78 -2.09 -10.62
N ASP A 168 5.34 -1.02 -9.98
CA ASP A 168 5.03 0.24 -10.61
C ASP A 168 6.18 1.22 -10.38
N PRO A 169 6.96 1.56 -11.41
CA PRO A 169 8.13 2.44 -11.27
C PRO A 169 7.78 3.94 -11.17
N ALA A 170 6.50 4.31 -11.28
CA ALA A 170 5.97 5.66 -11.16
C ALA A 170 4.57 5.59 -10.54
N ILE A 171 4.51 5.10 -9.29
CA ILE A 171 3.29 4.66 -8.62
C ILE A 171 2.26 5.79 -8.44
N GLY A 172 2.70 7.06 -8.41
CA GLY A 172 1.83 8.19 -8.13
C GLY A 172 1.05 8.00 -6.82
N SER A 173 -0.22 8.36 -6.83
CA SER A 173 -1.16 8.13 -5.73
C SER A 173 -1.63 6.67 -5.57
N GLY A 174 -1.06 5.73 -6.33
CA GLY A 174 -1.32 4.29 -6.19
C GLY A 174 -2.47 3.73 -7.02
N ALA A 175 -2.87 4.38 -8.12
CA ALA A 175 -4.01 3.93 -8.93
C ALA A 175 -3.84 2.50 -9.48
N PHE A 176 -2.73 2.20 -10.16
CA PHE A 176 -2.46 0.86 -10.70
C PHE A 176 -2.26 -0.20 -9.63
N PRO A 177 -1.46 0.02 -8.58
CA PRO A 177 -1.33 -0.91 -7.47
C PRO A 177 -2.64 -1.25 -6.77
N MET A 178 -3.52 -0.27 -6.57
CA MET A 178 -4.86 -0.51 -6.03
C MET A 178 -5.71 -1.35 -7.01
N GLY A 179 -5.67 -1.04 -8.31
CA GLY A 179 -6.32 -1.87 -9.33
C GLY A 179 -5.84 -3.32 -9.33
N ILE A 180 -4.53 -3.55 -9.19
CA ILE A 180 -3.95 -4.90 -9.07
C ILE A 180 -4.39 -5.59 -7.78
N LEU A 181 -4.40 -4.87 -6.65
CA LEU A 181 -4.89 -5.42 -5.37
C LEU A 181 -6.28 -6.02 -5.54
N TYR A 182 -7.21 -5.26 -6.13
CA TYR A 182 -8.59 -5.72 -6.30
C TYR A 182 -8.72 -6.84 -7.32
N VAL A 183 -8.01 -6.80 -8.45
CA VAL A 183 -8.04 -7.89 -9.44
C VAL A 183 -7.54 -9.20 -8.84
N LEU A 184 -6.43 -9.18 -8.10
CA LEU A 184 -5.89 -10.36 -7.44
C LEU A 184 -6.82 -10.86 -6.33
N TYR A 185 -7.32 -9.94 -5.49
CA TYR A 185 -8.23 -10.24 -4.39
C TYR A 185 -9.50 -10.93 -4.89
N HIS A 186 -10.20 -10.36 -5.88
CA HIS A 186 -11.43 -10.94 -6.41
C HIS A 186 -11.19 -12.29 -7.07
N ALA A 187 -10.11 -12.44 -7.84
CA ALA A 187 -9.78 -13.73 -8.46
C ALA A 187 -9.49 -14.81 -7.42
N ILE A 188 -8.74 -14.51 -6.36
CA ILE A 188 -8.47 -15.43 -5.25
C ILE A 188 -9.77 -15.77 -4.50
N HIS A 189 -10.61 -14.78 -4.22
CA HIS A 189 -11.88 -14.95 -3.55
C HIS A 189 -12.82 -15.91 -4.34
N HIS A 190 -12.96 -15.69 -5.65
CA HIS A 190 -13.78 -16.55 -6.51
C HIS A 190 -13.27 -18.01 -6.55
N LEU A 191 -11.95 -18.20 -6.55
CA LEU A 191 -11.36 -19.55 -6.55
C LEU A 191 -11.40 -20.24 -5.19
N HIS A 192 -11.53 -19.48 -4.09
CA HIS A 192 -11.38 -20.02 -2.72
C HIS A 192 -12.34 -21.17 -2.42
N SER A 193 -13.63 -21.04 -2.75
CA SER A 193 -14.62 -22.08 -2.49
C SER A 193 -14.32 -23.41 -3.19
N HIS A 194 -13.57 -23.38 -4.29
CA HIS A 194 -13.16 -24.56 -5.06
C HIS A 194 -11.79 -25.09 -4.61
N ALA A 195 -10.89 -24.20 -4.19
CA ALA A 195 -9.58 -24.59 -3.67
C ALA A 195 -9.69 -25.17 -2.25
N GLU A 196 -10.46 -24.53 -1.40
CA GLU A 196 -10.65 -24.85 0.02
C GLU A 196 -12.14 -24.90 0.41
N PRO A 197 -12.90 -25.95 0.03
CA PRO A 197 -14.36 -26.00 0.20
C PRO A 197 -14.87 -25.90 1.64
N HIS A 198 -14.01 -26.12 2.62
CA HIS A 198 -14.33 -26.05 4.06
C HIS A 198 -13.53 -24.95 4.79
N GLY A 199 -12.76 -24.14 4.07
CA GLY A 199 -11.99 -23.03 4.62
C GLY A 199 -12.87 -21.79 4.77
N ASN A 200 -12.61 -20.99 5.81
CA ASN A 200 -13.14 -19.64 5.90
C ASN A 200 -12.24 -18.73 5.07
N PHE A 201 -12.85 -17.87 4.26
CA PHE A 201 -12.12 -16.85 3.52
C PHE A 201 -11.88 -15.65 4.45
N ASP A 202 -10.62 -15.30 4.65
CA ASP A 202 -10.24 -14.11 5.39
C ASP A 202 -9.89 -13.00 4.40
N SER A 203 -10.80 -12.06 4.27
CA SER A 203 -10.70 -10.91 3.36
C SER A 203 -9.51 -10.01 3.71
N THR A 204 -9.41 -9.62 4.97
CA THR A 204 -8.35 -8.75 5.49
C THR A 204 -6.97 -9.39 5.33
N GLN A 205 -6.83 -10.67 5.71
CA GLN A 205 -5.55 -11.36 5.58
C GLN A 205 -5.17 -11.56 4.12
N THR A 206 -6.13 -11.85 3.23
CA THR A 206 -5.86 -11.99 1.79
C THR A 206 -5.37 -10.68 1.17
N LYS A 207 -6.04 -9.55 1.46
CA LYS A 207 -5.59 -8.23 1.00
C LYS A 207 -4.20 -7.89 1.56
N ARG A 208 -3.97 -8.15 2.85
CA ARG A 208 -2.67 -7.96 3.50
C ARG A 208 -1.56 -8.77 2.81
N ASP A 209 -1.79 -10.04 2.53
CA ASP A 209 -0.83 -10.91 1.87
C ASP A 209 -0.50 -10.40 0.45
N ILE A 210 -1.49 -9.93 -0.30
CA ILE A 210 -1.28 -9.33 -1.62
C ILE A 210 -0.41 -8.07 -1.52
N ILE A 211 -0.73 -7.16 -0.60
CA ILE A 211 0.04 -5.93 -0.40
C ILE A 211 1.49 -6.27 -0.01
N GLN A 212 1.68 -7.21 0.90
CA GLN A 212 3.00 -7.60 1.36
C GLN A 212 3.82 -8.34 0.33
N ASN A 213 3.19 -9.20 -0.48
CA ASN A 213 3.94 -10.15 -1.28
C ASN A 213 3.95 -9.82 -2.77
N ASN A 214 2.92 -9.15 -3.29
CA ASN A 214 2.74 -8.99 -4.73
C ASN A 214 3.09 -7.58 -5.23
N ILE A 215 2.91 -6.53 -4.42
CA ILE A 215 2.92 -5.14 -4.86
C ILE A 215 4.20 -4.44 -4.45
N PHE A 216 4.80 -3.72 -5.42
CA PHE A 216 5.97 -2.87 -5.24
C PHE A 216 5.76 -1.58 -6.02
N GLY A 217 6.23 -0.46 -5.49
CA GLY A 217 6.11 0.82 -6.17
C GLY A 217 7.17 1.82 -5.78
N VAL A 218 7.50 2.70 -6.70
CA VAL A 218 8.44 3.80 -6.47
C VAL A 218 7.84 5.06 -7.07
N ASP A 219 7.93 6.18 -6.36
CA ASP A 219 7.65 7.50 -6.92
C ASP A 219 8.68 8.51 -6.46
N ILE A 220 8.91 9.54 -7.25
CA ILE A 220 9.83 10.62 -6.91
C ILE A 220 9.23 11.61 -5.90
N GLU A 221 7.90 11.67 -5.85
CA GLU A 221 7.15 12.60 -5.00
C GLU A 221 6.73 11.90 -3.70
N GLN A 222 7.26 12.38 -2.57
CA GLN A 222 6.96 11.78 -1.24
C GLN A 222 5.47 11.81 -0.93
N GLY A 223 4.78 12.92 -1.19
CA GLY A 223 3.36 13.03 -0.92
C GLY A 223 2.50 12.04 -1.71
N ALA A 224 2.90 11.70 -2.96
CA ALA A 224 2.24 10.66 -3.73
C ALA A 224 2.40 9.27 -3.07
N VAL A 225 3.61 8.96 -2.61
CA VAL A 225 3.91 7.72 -1.85
C VAL A 225 3.04 7.62 -0.60
N ASP A 226 2.91 8.72 0.16
CA ASP A 226 2.12 8.74 1.40
C ASP A 226 0.62 8.54 1.12
N ILE A 227 0.09 9.13 0.05
CA ILE A 227 -1.30 8.88 -0.39
C ILE A 227 -1.49 7.43 -0.83
N ALA A 228 -0.54 6.85 -1.59
CA ALA A 228 -0.61 5.45 -1.97
C ALA A 228 -0.64 4.52 -0.74
N ARG A 229 0.22 4.77 0.25
CA ARG A 229 0.24 4.03 1.53
C ARG A 229 -1.08 4.18 2.30
N LEU A 230 -1.63 5.40 2.35
CA LEU A 230 -2.92 5.67 2.99
C LEU A 230 -4.05 4.88 2.34
N ARG A 231 -4.10 4.82 1.00
CA ARG A 231 -5.11 4.05 0.26
C ARG A 231 -5.02 2.55 0.55
N PHE A 232 -3.81 1.98 0.62
CA PHE A 232 -3.63 0.59 1.04
C PHE A 232 -4.13 0.34 2.46
N TRP A 233 -3.87 1.27 3.37
CA TRP A 233 -4.37 1.16 4.72
C TRP A 233 -5.91 1.19 4.76
N LEU A 234 -6.52 2.13 4.05
CA LEU A 234 -7.97 2.22 3.95
C LEU A 234 -8.58 0.92 3.42
N ALA A 235 -7.99 0.32 2.36
CA ALA A 235 -8.44 -0.95 1.80
C ALA A 235 -8.37 -2.14 2.78
N LEU A 236 -7.50 -2.08 3.81
CA LEU A 236 -7.41 -3.10 4.86
C LEU A 236 -8.41 -2.84 6.00
N VAL A 237 -8.63 -1.57 6.36
CA VAL A 237 -9.47 -1.20 7.51
C VAL A 237 -10.94 -1.51 7.25
N VAL A 238 -11.39 -1.37 6.00
CA VAL A 238 -12.80 -1.63 5.61
C VAL A 238 -13.29 -3.01 6.00
N ASP A 239 -12.47 -4.02 5.75
CA ASP A 239 -12.85 -5.42 5.97
C ASP A 239 -12.50 -5.91 7.38
N ALA A 240 -11.81 -5.10 8.18
CA ALA A 240 -11.33 -5.53 9.48
C ALA A 240 -12.40 -5.30 10.56
N GLU A 241 -12.80 -6.36 11.26
CA GLU A 241 -13.64 -6.24 12.48
C GLU A 241 -12.92 -5.42 13.56
N GLU A 242 -11.59 -5.60 13.68
CA GLU A 242 -10.71 -4.78 14.52
C GLU A 242 -9.58 -4.21 13.64
N PRO A 243 -9.34 -2.88 13.66
CA PRO A 243 -8.26 -2.28 12.90
C PRO A 243 -6.91 -2.90 13.27
N GLN A 244 -6.18 -3.34 12.27
CA GLN A 244 -4.85 -3.93 12.43
C GLN A 244 -3.78 -3.01 11.87
N PRO A 245 -2.54 -3.06 12.41
CA PRO A 245 -1.43 -2.30 11.86
C PRO A 245 -1.22 -2.60 10.39
N LEU A 246 -0.85 -1.58 9.62
CA LEU A 246 -0.35 -1.77 8.27
C LEU A 246 0.84 -2.72 8.27
N PRO A 247 0.96 -3.59 7.27
CA PRO A 247 2.24 -4.21 7.00
C PRO A 247 3.29 -3.13 6.72
N ASN A 248 4.54 -3.39 7.08
CA ASN A 248 5.61 -2.45 6.75
C ASN A 248 5.75 -2.29 5.24
N LEU A 249 5.43 -1.09 4.74
CA LEU A 249 5.48 -0.73 3.33
C LEU A 249 6.76 0.01 2.92
N ASP A 250 7.68 0.31 3.85
CA ASP A 250 8.86 1.14 3.60
C ASP A 250 9.77 0.62 2.49
N TYR A 251 9.83 -0.71 2.35
CA TYR A 251 10.61 -1.37 1.28
C TYR A 251 9.76 -1.81 0.09
N LYS A 252 8.47 -1.51 0.11
CA LYS A 252 7.51 -1.90 -0.94
C LYS A 252 7.06 -0.70 -1.75
N ILE A 253 6.68 0.36 -1.06
CA ILE A 253 6.24 1.61 -1.65
C ILE A 253 7.20 2.69 -1.16
N THR A 254 8.14 3.09 -2.01
CA THR A 254 9.28 3.93 -1.61
C THR A 254 9.35 5.21 -2.41
N CYS A 255 9.82 6.28 -1.76
CA CYS A 255 10.16 7.52 -2.46
C CYS A 255 11.56 7.41 -3.04
N GLY A 256 11.69 7.68 -4.34
CA GLY A 256 12.97 7.64 -5.04
C GLY A 256 12.84 7.76 -6.54
N ASN A 257 13.98 7.90 -7.22
CA ASN A 257 14.03 7.92 -8.67
C ASN A 257 14.26 6.50 -9.20
N SER A 258 13.23 5.91 -9.81
CA SER A 258 13.26 4.55 -10.36
C SER A 258 14.25 4.34 -11.53
N GLN A 259 14.69 5.43 -12.18
CA GLN A 259 15.62 5.38 -13.31
C GLN A 259 17.09 5.51 -12.88
N ILE A 260 17.34 5.92 -11.62
CA ILE A 260 18.70 6.13 -11.12
C ILE A 260 19.05 5.01 -10.14
N CYS A 261 19.92 4.12 -10.56
CA CYS A 261 20.50 3.11 -9.69
C CYS A 261 21.86 3.58 -9.19
N ARG A 262 22.01 3.68 -7.85
CA ARG A 262 23.30 4.05 -7.24
C ARG A 262 24.37 2.97 -7.42
N TYR A 263 23.93 1.73 -7.50
CA TYR A 263 24.77 0.55 -7.64
C TYR A 263 24.31 -0.26 -8.86
N SER A 264 25.26 -0.97 -9.51
CA SER A 264 24.88 -1.90 -10.57
C SER A 264 23.97 -3.00 -10.04
N LEU A 265 22.94 -3.37 -10.81
CA LEU A 265 22.04 -4.49 -10.45
C LEU A 265 22.77 -5.84 -10.35
N ASP A 266 23.91 -5.97 -11.05
CA ASP A 266 24.75 -7.18 -11.02
C ASP A 266 25.74 -7.18 -9.86
N MET A 267 25.84 -6.09 -9.09
CA MET A 267 26.75 -5.99 -7.96
C MET A 267 26.29 -6.91 -6.82
N PRO A 268 27.15 -7.79 -6.31
CA PRO A 268 26.83 -8.62 -5.16
C PRO A 268 26.43 -7.74 -3.96
N ILE A 269 25.40 -8.15 -3.22
CA ILE A 269 24.86 -7.35 -2.11
C ILE A 269 25.91 -7.03 -1.03
N ALA A 270 26.89 -7.92 -0.83
CA ALA A 270 28.02 -7.68 0.08
C ALA A 270 28.86 -6.48 -0.35
N ASP A 271 29.13 -6.37 -1.66
CA ASP A 271 29.92 -5.29 -2.25
C ASP A 271 29.15 -3.96 -2.18
N VAL A 272 27.83 -4.00 -2.32
CA VAL A 272 26.96 -2.83 -2.12
C VAL A 272 27.12 -2.26 -0.70
N PHE A 273 27.14 -3.12 0.34
CA PHE A 273 27.34 -2.67 1.71
C PHE A 273 28.76 -2.14 1.96
N GLU A 274 29.76 -2.74 1.36
CA GLU A 274 31.14 -2.22 1.45
C GLU A 274 31.26 -0.83 0.84
N GLU A 275 30.71 -0.65 -0.36
CA GLU A 275 30.72 0.64 -1.06
C GLU A 275 29.89 1.69 -0.32
N TYR A 276 28.71 1.34 0.18
CA TYR A 276 27.88 2.21 1.01
C TYR A 276 28.65 2.74 2.24
N ASN A 277 29.30 1.84 2.96
CA ASN A 277 30.10 2.20 4.13
C ASN A 277 31.35 3.02 3.77
N ARG A 278 31.96 2.76 2.61
CA ARG A 278 33.10 3.54 2.12
C ARG A 278 32.70 4.98 1.88
N VAL A 279 31.63 5.19 1.10
CA VAL A 279 31.10 6.53 0.77
C VAL A 279 30.62 7.26 2.02
N GLY A 280 29.91 6.58 2.91
CA GLY A 280 29.43 7.15 4.18
C GLY A 280 30.58 7.65 5.05
N LYS A 281 31.67 6.90 5.17
CA LYS A 281 32.90 7.34 5.88
C LYS A 281 33.56 8.56 5.24
N GLU A 282 33.61 8.60 3.91
CA GLU A 282 34.18 9.75 3.21
C GLU A 282 33.36 11.02 3.42
N ASN A 283 32.03 10.91 3.36
CA ASN A 283 31.13 12.04 3.61
C ASN A 283 31.20 12.52 5.06
N ALA A 284 31.16 11.58 6.04
CA ALA A 284 31.31 11.93 7.44
C ALA A 284 32.63 12.64 7.77
N ARG A 285 33.73 12.27 7.09
CA ARG A 285 35.01 12.98 7.21
C ARG A 285 34.94 14.41 6.67
N LYS A 286 34.25 14.62 5.55
CA LYS A 286 34.07 15.96 4.96
C LYS A 286 33.21 16.84 5.84
N GLU A 287 32.14 16.30 6.41
CA GLU A 287 31.17 16.98 7.25
C GLU A 287 31.58 17.04 8.74
N LYS A 288 32.73 16.46 9.11
CA LYS A 288 33.20 16.33 10.50
C LYS A 288 32.19 15.65 11.45
N THR A 289 31.46 14.69 10.93
CA THR A 289 30.49 13.86 11.64
C THR A 289 31.04 12.46 11.90
N THR A 290 30.32 11.65 12.68
CA THR A 290 30.66 10.23 12.93
C THR A 290 29.81 9.34 12.02
N TRP A 291 30.45 8.31 11.42
CA TRP A 291 29.77 7.28 10.64
C TRP A 291 29.74 5.95 11.38
N SER A 292 28.56 5.38 11.55
CA SER A 292 28.39 4.01 12.04
C SER A 292 28.37 3.04 10.86
N LYS A 293 29.17 1.96 10.98
CA LYS A 293 29.19 0.92 9.93
C LYS A 293 27.85 0.21 9.90
N PHE A 294 27.23 0.16 8.73
CA PHE A 294 25.99 -0.57 8.47
C PHE A 294 26.32 -1.89 7.77
N THR A 295 25.82 -3.01 8.28
CA THR A 295 26.13 -4.34 7.79
C THR A 295 24.90 -5.03 7.20
N LEU A 296 25.13 -6.12 6.45
CA LEU A 296 24.04 -6.97 5.96
C LEU A 296 23.24 -7.58 7.12
N GLU A 297 23.87 -7.84 8.27
CA GLU A 297 23.17 -8.35 9.47
C GLU A 297 22.29 -7.28 10.09
N ASP A 298 22.76 -6.02 10.13
CA ASP A 298 21.94 -4.90 10.58
C ASP A 298 20.72 -4.73 9.67
N TYR A 299 20.91 -4.82 8.35
CA TYR A 299 19.80 -4.79 7.38
C TYR A 299 18.82 -5.94 7.60
N LYS A 300 19.31 -7.19 7.75
CA LYS A 300 18.44 -8.35 8.02
C LYS A 300 17.67 -8.20 9.33
N ARG A 301 18.31 -7.67 10.37
CA ARG A 301 17.64 -7.40 11.66
C ARG A 301 16.53 -6.37 11.49
N LEU A 302 16.81 -5.25 10.81
CA LEU A 302 15.79 -4.25 10.51
C LEU A 302 14.61 -4.85 9.73
N VAL A 303 14.87 -5.67 8.71
CA VAL A 303 13.80 -6.32 7.94
C VAL A 303 12.99 -7.29 8.81
N VAL A 304 13.62 -8.05 9.71
CA VAL A 304 12.92 -9.01 10.60
C VAL A 304 12.15 -8.29 11.71
N ASP A 305 12.72 -7.22 12.26
CA ASP A 305 12.07 -6.46 13.35
C ASP A 305 10.83 -5.67 12.84
N TYR A 306 10.71 -5.50 11.52
CA TYR A 306 9.61 -4.77 10.87
C TYR A 306 8.68 -5.68 10.02
N THR A 307 8.90 -6.99 9.95
CA THR A 307 7.98 -7.97 9.33
C THR A 307 7.19 -8.74 10.39
#